data_94667113bdc6a9ec6eee49470e235640
#
_entry.id   94667113bdc6a9ec6eee49470e235640
#
_cell.length_a   1.000
_cell.length_b   1.000
_cell.length_c   1.000
_cell.angle_alpha   90.00
_cell.angle_beta   90.00
_cell.angle_gamma   90.00
#
_symmetry.space_group_name_H-M   'P 1'
#
loop_
_entity.id
_entity.type
_entity.pdbx_description
1 polymer ?
#
loop_
_entity_poly.entity_id
_entity_poly.type
_entity_poly.pdbx_seq_one_letter_code
_entity_poly.pdbx_strand_id
1 'polypeptide(L)'
;MDGYNAIIETISDEQILEKTLDAVDKVAKMGDCADDAQSLKKSLEILTSTFDECIEYIQEQLKGKTELLNHLNEMMKEIRLYNIEEPFILLSSNYGVPQNRERVVFIGCRNDQEVIKEIPATISDSEKVKVYEALWDLDMIGNGETVTSYKKPKLNQEFEGTKIQRAIQGEPDERGLLFSEWSRIGRLGHRFTFDNEPFYVLNMSELDRPQKYQHMDLFNHQTSQQNDKVRERLRIIAAHGDYDDAKTELKKKGLESQKRNYVVLNPLGQSPTVCTMPDDFIHYSAYRPMTVREMARLQSFDDSFVFQGKRQTGGNNRQKEIPQYTLVGNAVPPLMARAIANTLLKHIK
;
A
#
# COMPACT_ATOMS: atom_id res chain seq x y z
N MET A 1 -20.08 42.71 -9.74
CA MET A 1 -20.05 41.29 -9.27
C MET A 1 -20.24 40.31 -10.42
N ASP A 2 -21.06 40.63 -11.40
CA ASP A 2 -21.32 39.68 -12.51
C ASP A 2 -20.10 39.33 -13.37
N GLY A 3 -19.22 40.31 -13.65
CA GLY A 3 -18.01 40.05 -14.41
C GLY A 3 -16.98 39.20 -13.70
N TYR A 4 -16.85 39.30 -12.38
CA TYR A 4 -15.94 38.46 -11.58
C TYR A 4 -16.38 37.01 -11.53
N ASN A 5 -17.69 36.78 -11.37
CA ASN A 5 -18.25 35.42 -11.38
C ASN A 5 -18.07 34.74 -12.75
N ALA A 6 -18.25 35.51 -13.85
CA ALA A 6 -18.03 35.00 -15.20
C ALA A 6 -16.57 34.60 -15.44
N ILE A 7 -15.60 35.36 -14.91
CA ILE A 7 -14.18 35.00 -14.99
C ILE A 7 -13.91 33.74 -14.21
N ILE A 8 -14.40 33.61 -12.98
CA ILE A 8 -14.24 32.43 -12.14
C ILE A 8 -14.84 31.18 -12.81
N GLU A 9 -16.03 31.30 -13.39
CA GLU A 9 -16.67 30.22 -14.15
C GLU A 9 -15.81 29.79 -15.36
N THR A 10 -15.27 30.75 -16.09
CA THR A 10 -14.44 30.48 -17.27
C THR A 10 -13.15 29.75 -16.92
N ILE A 11 -12.45 30.15 -15.86
CA ILE A 11 -11.18 29.54 -15.47
C ILE A 11 -11.34 28.22 -14.70
N SER A 12 -12.56 27.93 -14.20
CA SER A 12 -12.84 26.68 -13.46
C SER A 12 -13.24 25.51 -14.36
N ASP A 13 -13.57 25.77 -15.62
CA ASP A 13 -13.95 24.76 -16.61
C ASP A 13 -12.97 24.76 -17.78
N GLU A 14 -12.18 23.69 -17.91
CA GLU A 14 -11.13 23.55 -18.93
C GLU A 14 -11.67 23.67 -20.36
N GLN A 15 -12.87 23.18 -20.63
CA GLN A 15 -13.47 23.27 -21.97
C GLN A 15 -13.98 24.69 -22.30
N ILE A 16 -14.48 25.40 -21.30
CA ILE A 16 -14.91 26.80 -21.44
C ILE A 16 -13.68 27.68 -21.63
N LEU A 17 -12.63 27.45 -20.85
CA LEU A 17 -11.37 28.17 -20.95
C LEU A 17 -10.74 28.03 -22.34
N GLU A 18 -10.63 26.80 -22.86
CA GLU A 18 -10.07 26.51 -24.19
C GLU A 18 -10.86 27.23 -25.29
N LYS A 19 -12.18 27.18 -25.25
CA LYS A 19 -13.04 27.90 -26.22
C LYS A 19 -12.91 29.41 -26.13
N THR A 20 -12.71 29.93 -24.91
CA THR A 20 -12.55 31.36 -24.67
C THR A 20 -11.20 31.84 -25.21
N LEU A 21 -10.11 31.11 -24.95
CA LEU A 21 -8.79 31.39 -25.51
C LEU A 21 -8.79 31.35 -27.04
N ASP A 22 -9.44 30.38 -27.65
CA ASP A 22 -9.62 30.29 -29.11
C ASP A 22 -10.39 31.49 -29.67
N ALA A 23 -11.44 31.95 -29.00
CA ALA A 23 -12.21 33.12 -29.38
C ALA A 23 -11.38 34.40 -29.28
N VAL A 24 -10.62 34.57 -28.21
CA VAL A 24 -9.70 35.70 -27.99
C VAL A 24 -8.62 35.72 -29.06
N ASP A 25 -8.03 34.58 -29.42
CA ASP A 25 -7.04 34.48 -30.51
C ASP A 25 -7.60 34.86 -31.89
N LYS A 26 -8.87 34.58 -32.13
CA LYS A 26 -9.56 35.02 -33.38
C LYS A 26 -9.76 36.52 -33.40
N VAL A 27 -10.21 37.11 -32.29
CA VAL A 27 -10.39 38.56 -32.15
C VAL A 27 -9.06 39.31 -32.25
N ALA A 28 -7.97 38.80 -31.66
CA ALA A 28 -6.63 39.37 -31.79
C ALA A 28 -6.15 39.47 -33.24
N LYS A 29 -6.64 38.64 -34.14
CA LYS A 29 -6.31 38.65 -35.57
C LYS A 29 -7.15 39.65 -36.41
N MET A 30 -8.20 40.23 -35.82
CA MET A 30 -9.15 41.12 -36.52
C MET A 30 -8.76 42.60 -36.55
N GLY A 31 -7.65 42.98 -35.93
CA GLY A 31 -7.00 44.32 -36.10
C GLY A 31 -7.44 45.41 -35.13
N ASP A 32 -8.72 45.69 -35.00
CA ASP A 32 -9.22 46.85 -34.23
C ASP A 32 -9.17 46.70 -32.70
N CYS A 33 -9.06 45.46 -32.17
CA CYS A 33 -8.99 45.15 -30.75
C CYS A 33 -7.82 44.21 -30.41
N ALA A 34 -6.77 44.20 -31.23
CA ALA A 34 -5.65 43.26 -31.07
C ALA A 34 -4.95 43.37 -29.71
N ASP A 35 -4.68 44.62 -29.27
CA ASP A 35 -3.98 44.91 -28.02
C ASP A 35 -4.83 44.51 -26.79
N ASP A 36 -6.13 44.78 -26.83
CA ASP A 36 -7.05 44.39 -25.74
C ASP A 36 -7.25 42.90 -25.68
N ALA A 37 -7.37 42.24 -26.84
CA ALA A 37 -7.47 40.79 -26.90
C ALA A 37 -6.21 40.08 -26.40
N GLN A 38 -5.03 40.65 -26.73
CA GLN A 38 -3.76 40.11 -26.26
C GLN A 38 -3.55 40.34 -24.74
N SER A 39 -4.02 41.47 -24.22
CA SER A 39 -4.03 41.75 -22.80
C SER A 39 -4.98 40.80 -22.03
N LEU A 40 -6.16 40.56 -22.58
CA LEU A 40 -7.13 39.61 -22.02
C LEU A 40 -6.58 38.18 -22.01
N LYS A 41 -5.99 37.74 -23.13
CA LYS A 41 -5.33 36.41 -23.20
C LYS A 41 -4.28 36.24 -22.13
N LYS A 42 -3.39 37.20 -22.01
CA LYS A 42 -2.33 37.18 -20.99
C LYS A 42 -2.89 37.17 -19.57
N SER A 43 -3.99 37.89 -19.32
CA SER A 43 -4.67 37.86 -18.02
C SER A 43 -5.28 36.51 -17.70
N LEU A 44 -5.90 35.85 -18.68
CA LEU A 44 -6.45 34.49 -18.52
C LEU A 44 -5.35 33.46 -18.26
N GLU A 45 -4.23 33.54 -19.00
CA GLU A 45 -3.06 32.68 -18.79
C GLU A 45 -2.48 32.83 -17.37
N ILE A 46 -2.36 34.07 -16.87
CA ILE A 46 -1.90 34.33 -15.49
C ILE A 46 -2.90 33.80 -14.46
N LEU A 47 -4.21 33.98 -14.67
CA LEU A 47 -5.24 33.52 -13.73
C LEU A 47 -5.36 31.98 -13.68
N THR A 48 -4.90 31.28 -14.70
CA THR A 48 -4.87 29.81 -14.76
C THR A 48 -3.53 29.20 -14.37
N SER A 49 -2.50 30.04 -14.23
CA SER A 49 -1.18 29.63 -13.79
C SER A 49 -1.20 29.20 -12.32
N THR A 50 -0.38 28.23 -11.97
CA THR A 50 -0.14 27.87 -10.58
C THR A 50 0.51 29.04 -9.83
N PHE A 51 0.42 29.01 -8.51
CA PHE A 51 1.04 30.02 -7.68
C PHE A 51 2.55 30.15 -7.94
N ASP A 52 3.24 29.05 -8.13
CA ASP A 52 4.68 29.03 -8.39
C ASP A 52 5.01 29.62 -9.77
N GLU A 53 4.25 29.32 -10.82
CA GLU A 53 4.40 29.92 -12.14
C GLU A 53 4.18 31.45 -12.12
N CYS A 54 3.19 31.92 -11.34
CA CYS A 54 2.97 33.35 -11.14
C CYS A 54 4.16 34.00 -10.46
N ILE A 55 4.75 33.36 -9.44
CA ILE A 55 5.94 33.90 -8.75
C ILE A 55 7.16 33.91 -9.67
N GLU A 56 7.40 32.84 -10.42
CA GLU A 56 8.49 32.80 -11.42
C GLU A 56 8.35 33.93 -12.44
N TYR A 57 7.14 34.15 -12.95
CA TYR A 57 6.85 35.27 -13.86
C TYR A 57 7.18 36.62 -13.21
N ILE A 58 6.76 36.87 -11.98
CA ILE A 58 7.04 38.12 -11.26
C ILE A 58 8.55 38.28 -11.03
N GLN A 59 9.25 37.21 -10.63
CA GLN A 59 10.70 37.23 -10.42
C GLN A 59 11.43 37.58 -11.71
N GLU A 60 10.97 37.10 -12.84
CA GLU A 60 11.55 37.41 -14.15
C GLU A 60 11.34 38.87 -14.55
N GLN A 61 10.16 39.46 -14.26
CA GLN A 61 9.89 40.89 -14.49
C GLN A 61 10.69 41.82 -13.56
N LEU A 62 11.14 41.28 -12.42
CA LEU A 62 11.93 41.97 -11.43
C LEU A 62 13.47 41.82 -11.63
N LYS A 63 13.90 41.11 -12.69
CA LYS A 63 15.33 40.96 -13.02
C LYS A 63 16.00 42.33 -13.11
N GLY A 64 17.08 42.54 -12.33
CA GLY A 64 17.80 43.80 -12.21
C GLY A 64 17.26 44.80 -11.17
N LYS A 65 16.11 44.49 -10.52
CA LYS A 65 15.53 45.30 -9.44
C LYS A 65 15.74 44.62 -8.09
N THR A 66 16.97 44.58 -7.63
CA THR A 66 17.41 43.76 -6.47
C THR A 66 16.57 44.01 -5.20
N GLU A 67 16.22 45.25 -4.92
CA GLU A 67 15.47 45.63 -3.72
C GLU A 67 14.04 45.05 -3.76
N LEU A 68 13.35 45.16 -4.90
CA LEU A 68 12.01 44.60 -5.08
C LEU A 68 12.01 43.05 -5.09
N LEU A 69 13.05 42.47 -5.66
CA LEU A 69 13.20 41.01 -5.67
C LEU A 69 13.41 40.46 -4.25
N ASN A 70 14.23 41.13 -3.44
CA ASN A 70 14.42 40.80 -2.03
C ASN A 70 13.12 40.92 -1.24
N HIS A 71 12.37 42.00 -1.46
CA HIS A 71 11.07 42.19 -0.80
C HIS A 71 10.05 41.11 -1.19
N LEU A 72 9.96 40.74 -2.47
CA LEU A 72 9.15 39.64 -2.93
C LEU A 72 9.55 38.33 -2.25
N ASN A 73 10.84 38.03 -2.18
CA ASN A 73 11.33 36.79 -1.55
C ASN A 73 11.05 36.76 -0.04
N GLU A 74 11.07 37.88 0.65
CA GLU A 74 10.65 37.95 2.07
C GLU A 74 9.14 37.71 2.23
N MET A 75 8.32 38.39 1.41
CA MET A 75 6.88 38.13 1.39
C MET A 75 6.56 36.67 1.10
N MET A 76 7.29 36.05 0.18
CA MET A 76 7.09 34.62 -0.15
C MET A 76 7.40 33.70 1.03
N LYS A 77 8.39 34.01 1.85
CA LYS A 77 8.67 33.25 3.08
C LYS A 77 7.53 33.34 4.09
N GLU A 78 6.84 34.47 4.17
CA GLU A 78 5.70 34.67 5.05
C GLU A 78 4.43 33.98 4.54
N ILE A 79 4.23 33.94 3.22
CA ILE A 79 3.05 33.34 2.59
C ILE A 79 3.16 31.81 2.54
N ARG A 80 4.33 31.25 2.29
CA ARG A 80 4.56 29.80 2.31
C ARG A 80 4.59 29.29 3.74
N LEU A 81 3.46 28.77 4.22
CA LEU A 81 3.34 28.18 5.56
C LEU A 81 4.10 26.85 5.70
N TYR A 82 4.30 26.14 4.60
CA TYR A 82 4.93 24.83 4.57
C TYR A 82 5.96 24.74 3.46
N ASN A 83 7.09 24.12 3.77
CA ASN A 83 8.07 23.63 2.81
C ASN A 83 7.76 22.16 2.50
N ILE A 84 7.57 21.85 1.24
CA ILE A 84 7.37 20.47 0.74
C ILE A 84 8.54 20.20 -0.20
N GLU A 85 9.37 19.22 0.17
CA GLU A 85 10.44 18.74 -0.70
C GLU A 85 9.97 17.59 -1.58
N GLU A 86 10.88 16.95 -2.30
CA GLU A 86 10.58 15.79 -3.11
C GLU A 86 9.91 14.67 -2.28
N PRO A 87 8.95 13.94 -2.88
CA PRO A 87 8.25 12.89 -2.17
C PRO A 87 9.18 11.73 -1.83
N PHE A 88 8.99 11.14 -0.66
CA PHE A 88 9.67 9.92 -0.26
C PHE A 88 9.03 8.70 -0.92
N ILE A 89 9.83 7.85 -1.57
CA ILE A 89 9.40 6.56 -2.05
C ILE A 89 9.82 5.51 -1.03
N LEU A 90 8.86 4.98 -0.28
CA LEU A 90 9.10 4.07 0.83
C LEU A 90 8.71 2.65 0.48
N LEU A 91 9.64 1.71 0.66
CA LEU A 91 9.39 0.29 0.50
C LEU A 91 9.03 -0.33 1.86
N SER A 92 7.82 -0.85 2.02
CA SER A 92 7.28 -1.32 3.30
C SER A 92 8.14 -2.40 3.97
N SER A 93 8.80 -3.27 3.19
CA SER A 93 9.67 -4.30 3.75
C SER A 93 10.90 -3.76 4.50
N ASN A 94 11.32 -2.52 4.23
CA ASN A 94 12.40 -1.85 4.96
C ASN A 94 11.99 -1.45 6.40
N TYR A 95 10.71 -1.58 6.70
CA TYR A 95 10.12 -1.24 8.01
C TYR A 95 9.60 -2.47 8.77
N GLY A 96 10.00 -3.67 8.36
CA GLY A 96 9.59 -4.92 9.01
C GLY A 96 8.25 -5.47 8.55
N VAL A 97 7.63 -4.90 7.52
CA VAL A 97 6.41 -5.43 6.91
C VAL A 97 6.76 -6.62 6.01
N PRO A 98 6.10 -7.78 6.14
CA PRO A 98 6.40 -8.95 5.31
C PRO A 98 5.87 -8.82 3.88
N GLN A 99 5.97 -7.63 3.30
CA GLN A 99 5.42 -7.28 2.00
C GLN A 99 6.30 -6.24 1.29
N ASN A 100 6.51 -6.42 -0.01
CA ASN A 100 7.13 -5.42 -0.86
C ASN A 100 6.04 -4.51 -1.45
N ARG A 101 5.78 -3.39 -0.75
CA ARG A 101 4.79 -2.39 -1.14
C ARG A 101 5.44 -1.01 -1.13
N GLU A 102 5.50 -0.39 -2.28
CA GLU A 102 5.97 0.98 -2.39
C GLU A 102 4.85 1.97 -2.11
N ARG A 103 5.19 3.06 -1.43
CA ARG A 103 4.30 4.20 -1.19
C ARG A 103 5.05 5.49 -1.35
N VAL A 104 4.38 6.43 -2.00
CA VAL A 104 4.84 7.81 -2.10
C VAL A 104 4.28 8.57 -0.90
N VAL A 105 5.15 9.24 -0.16
CA VAL A 105 4.78 10.01 1.04
C VAL A 105 5.28 11.44 0.86
N PHE A 106 4.37 12.39 0.98
CA PHE A 106 4.67 13.81 0.99
C PHE A 106 4.67 14.31 2.44
N ILE A 107 5.69 15.04 2.82
CA ILE A 107 5.79 15.65 4.15
C ILE A 107 5.96 17.15 3.96
N GLY A 108 5.00 17.93 4.48
CA GLY A 108 5.10 19.38 4.54
C GLY A 108 5.59 19.81 5.92
N CYS A 109 6.74 20.48 5.99
CA CYS A 109 7.29 21.05 7.21
C CYS A 109 6.94 22.55 7.27
N ARG A 110 6.41 22.99 8.41
CA ARG A 110 6.15 24.41 8.63
C ARG A 110 7.48 25.19 8.53
N ASN A 111 7.45 26.43 8.06
CA ASN A 111 8.64 27.21 7.77
C ASN A 111 9.60 27.42 8.96
N ASP A 112 9.10 27.34 10.19
CA ASP A 112 9.87 27.42 11.43
C ASP A 112 10.42 26.09 11.92
N GLN A 113 10.21 24.99 11.18
CA GLN A 113 10.71 23.66 11.48
C GLN A 113 11.77 23.23 10.48
N GLU A 114 12.67 22.37 10.93
CA GLU A 114 13.64 21.75 10.05
C GLU A 114 12.94 20.81 9.05
N VAL A 115 13.40 20.83 7.81
CA VAL A 115 12.87 19.95 6.77
C VAL A 115 13.33 18.51 7.01
N ILE A 116 12.40 17.57 6.91
CA ILE A 116 12.70 16.16 7.01
C ILE A 116 13.28 15.69 5.68
N LYS A 117 14.53 15.24 5.69
CA LYS A 117 15.27 14.83 4.48
C LYS A 117 15.23 13.33 4.22
N GLU A 118 14.94 12.52 5.24
CA GLU A 118 14.91 11.06 5.12
C GLU A 118 13.96 10.42 6.13
N ILE A 119 13.43 9.27 5.78
CA ILE A 119 12.72 8.36 6.67
C ILE A 119 13.54 7.08 6.69
N PRO A 120 14.40 6.88 7.69
CA PRO A 120 15.36 5.78 7.69
C PRO A 120 14.65 4.43 7.81
N ALA A 121 15.21 3.42 7.13
CA ALA A 121 14.78 2.04 7.30
C ALA A 121 14.95 1.60 8.76
N THR A 122 14.00 0.83 9.28
CA THR A 122 14.05 0.35 10.67
C THR A 122 14.70 -1.01 10.80
N ILE A 123 14.92 -1.71 9.69
CA ILE A 123 15.58 -3.01 9.62
C ILE A 123 16.53 -3.07 8.41
N SER A 124 17.53 -3.92 8.48
CA SER A 124 18.43 -4.21 7.37
C SER A 124 17.81 -5.20 6.37
N ASP A 125 18.39 -5.32 5.18
CA ASP A 125 17.91 -6.26 4.15
C ASP A 125 17.95 -7.72 4.62
N SER A 126 18.97 -8.11 5.38
CA SER A 126 19.08 -9.45 5.94
C SER A 126 18.06 -9.77 7.02
N GLU A 127 17.39 -8.73 7.55
CA GLU A 127 16.39 -8.86 8.60
C GLU A 127 14.96 -8.73 8.09
N LYS A 128 14.76 -8.57 6.79
CA LYS A 128 13.41 -8.47 6.21
C LYS A 128 12.56 -9.66 6.58
N VAL A 129 11.37 -9.38 7.06
CA VAL A 129 10.42 -10.40 7.51
C VAL A 129 9.84 -11.12 6.32
N LYS A 130 9.84 -12.45 6.38
CA LYS A 130 9.34 -13.33 5.32
C LYS A 130 7.87 -13.70 5.54
N VAL A 131 7.18 -14.06 4.47
CA VAL A 131 5.77 -14.47 4.52
C VAL A 131 5.54 -15.56 5.55
N TYR A 132 6.40 -16.57 5.58
CA TYR A 132 6.30 -17.65 6.57
C TYR A 132 6.37 -17.14 8.00
N GLU A 133 7.28 -16.22 8.29
CA GLU A 133 7.43 -15.63 9.63
C GLU A 133 6.14 -14.91 10.11
N ALA A 134 5.33 -14.42 9.18
CA ALA A 134 4.06 -13.76 9.51
C ALA A 134 2.89 -14.73 9.67
N LEU A 135 2.92 -15.90 9.03
CA LEU A 135 1.75 -16.74 8.86
C LEU A 135 1.84 -18.15 9.51
N TRP A 136 3.04 -18.61 9.88
CA TRP A 136 3.28 -19.99 10.26
C TRP A 136 2.45 -20.48 11.46
N ASP A 137 2.13 -19.58 12.37
CA ASP A 137 1.39 -19.85 13.61
C ASP A 137 -0.14 -19.73 13.46
N LEU A 138 -0.62 -19.26 12.32
CA LEU A 138 -2.03 -19.32 11.99
C LEU A 138 -2.41 -20.77 11.60
N ASP A 139 -3.53 -21.25 12.13
CA ASP A 139 -4.00 -22.58 11.79
C ASP A 139 -4.29 -22.66 10.29
N MET A 140 -3.81 -23.70 9.64
CA MET A 140 -4.04 -23.94 8.21
C MET A 140 -5.46 -24.43 8.01
N ILE A 141 -6.40 -23.51 8.01
CA ILE A 141 -7.81 -23.81 7.87
C ILE A 141 -8.14 -24.30 6.46
N GLY A 142 -9.06 -25.23 6.40
CA GLY A 142 -9.54 -25.81 5.16
C GLY A 142 -10.50 -24.92 4.39
N ASN A 143 -11.16 -25.53 3.41
CA ASN A 143 -12.11 -24.87 2.53
C ASN A 143 -13.45 -24.60 3.24
N GLY A 144 -13.89 -23.36 3.30
CA GLY A 144 -15.16 -22.97 3.92
C GLY A 144 -15.16 -23.01 5.46
N GLU A 145 -14.00 -23.01 6.08
CA GLU A 145 -13.86 -23.07 7.54
C GLU A 145 -13.66 -21.70 8.17
N THR A 146 -13.97 -21.64 9.45
CA THR A 146 -13.71 -20.49 10.32
C THR A 146 -12.98 -20.97 11.57
N VAL A 147 -11.89 -20.32 11.90
CA VAL A 147 -11.12 -20.60 13.13
C VAL A 147 -11.10 -19.34 13.98
N THR A 148 -11.51 -19.49 15.24
CA THR A 148 -11.69 -18.41 16.21
C THR A 148 -10.74 -18.50 17.40
N SER A 149 -9.92 -19.52 17.45
CA SER A 149 -8.93 -19.73 18.51
C SER A 149 -7.60 -20.13 17.92
N TYR A 150 -6.54 -19.78 18.65
CA TYR A 150 -5.19 -20.14 18.24
C TYR A 150 -4.88 -21.59 18.59
N LYS A 151 -4.44 -22.33 17.60
CA LYS A 151 -4.06 -23.74 17.73
C LYS A 151 -2.64 -23.93 17.27
N LYS A 152 -2.00 -24.99 17.74
CA LYS A 152 -0.70 -25.40 17.20
C LYS A 152 -0.84 -25.63 15.69
N PRO A 153 -0.02 -24.98 14.84
CA PRO A 153 -0.07 -25.15 13.40
C PRO A 153 0.13 -26.63 13.05
N LYS A 154 -0.72 -27.15 12.18
CA LYS A 154 -0.54 -28.46 11.55
C LYS A 154 -0.13 -28.24 10.11
N LEU A 155 1.02 -28.78 9.71
CA LEU A 155 1.39 -28.83 8.31
C LEU A 155 0.31 -29.63 7.56
N ASN A 156 -0.28 -29.00 6.55
CA ASN A 156 -1.30 -29.65 5.74
C ASN A 156 -0.65 -30.68 4.81
N GLN A 157 -1.13 -31.92 4.84
CA GLN A 157 -0.63 -33.00 3.97
C GLN A 157 -0.86 -32.70 2.47
N GLU A 158 -1.82 -31.85 2.12
CA GLU A 158 -2.05 -31.41 0.73
C GLU A 158 -0.90 -30.57 0.13
N PHE A 159 0.08 -30.26 0.93
CA PHE A 159 1.24 -29.47 0.56
C PHE A 159 2.32 -30.30 -0.18
N GLU A 160 2.23 -31.62 -0.11
CA GLU A 160 3.23 -32.51 -0.71
C GLU A 160 3.32 -32.36 -2.23
N GLY A 161 4.54 -32.27 -2.74
CA GLY A 161 4.85 -32.22 -4.17
C GLY A 161 4.84 -30.85 -4.82
N THR A 162 4.51 -29.77 -4.11
CA THR A 162 4.59 -28.43 -4.69
C THR A 162 6.04 -27.96 -4.85
N LYS A 163 6.25 -27.06 -5.82
CA LYS A 163 7.56 -26.40 -6.04
C LYS A 163 8.05 -25.68 -4.78
N ILE A 164 7.13 -25.06 -4.05
CA ILE A 164 7.40 -24.36 -2.81
C ILE A 164 7.78 -25.32 -1.68
N GLN A 165 7.08 -26.43 -1.54
CA GLN A 165 7.44 -27.45 -0.55
C GLN A 165 8.87 -27.93 -0.73
N ARG A 166 9.28 -28.19 -1.97
CA ARG A 166 10.65 -28.64 -2.27
C ARG A 166 11.68 -27.60 -1.88
N ALA A 167 11.41 -26.32 -2.13
CA ALA A 167 12.27 -25.23 -1.71
C ALA A 167 12.35 -25.11 -0.18
N ILE A 168 11.21 -25.27 0.50
CA ILE A 168 11.13 -25.22 1.97
C ILE A 168 11.87 -26.39 2.63
N GLN A 169 11.84 -27.57 2.04
CA GLN A 169 12.46 -28.78 2.61
C GLN A 169 13.93 -28.95 2.25
N GLY A 170 14.38 -28.33 1.18
CA GLY A 170 15.67 -28.64 0.57
C GLY A 170 16.76 -27.61 0.78
N GLU A 171 16.44 -26.35 1.00
CA GLU A 171 17.45 -25.30 1.03
C GLU A 171 17.39 -24.48 2.34
N PRO A 172 18.51 -24.40 3.07
CA PRO A 172 18.62 -23.49 4.19
C PRO A 172 18.56 -22.03 3.72
N ASP A 173 18.06 -21.13 4.56
CA ASP A 173 18.08 -19.70 4.28
C ASP A 173 19.53 -19.14 4.35
N GLU A 174 19.67 -17.84 4.11
CA GLU A 174 20.97 -17.13 4.18
C GLU A 174 21.69 -17.23 5.55
N ARG A 175 21.03 -17.77 6.56
CA ARG A 175 21.57 -18.01 7.92
C ARG A 175 21.95 -19.48 8.14
N GLY A 176 21.79 -20.31 7.13
CA GLY A 176 22.00 -21.75 7.23
C GLY A 176 20.88 -22.52 7.94
N LEU A 177 19.68 -21.91 8.11
CA LEU A 177 18.57 -22.52 8.82
C LEU A 177 17.54 -23.09 7.87
N LEU A 178 17.12 -24.32 8.15
CA LEU A 178 16.01 -24.96 7.44
C LEU A 178 14.69 -24.32 7.82
N PHE A 179 13.74 -24.33 6.91
CA PHE A 179 12.38 -23.82 7.13
C PHE A 179 11.72 -24.35 8.41
N SER A 180 11.91 -25.62 8.72
CA SER A 180 11.39 -26.26 9.95
C SER A 180 12.01 -25.71 11.24
N GLU A 181 13.13 -25.03 11.15
CA GLU A 181 13.84 -24.46 12.30
C GLU A 181 13.47 -22.99 12.57
N TRP A 182 12.81 -22.35 11.62
CA TRP A 182 12.44 -20.94 11.76
C TRP A 182 11.49 -20.68 12.92
N SER A 183 10.58 -21.62 13.18
CA SER A 183 9.67 -21.53 14.32
C SER A 183 10.37 -21.54 15.68
N ARG A 184 11.59 -22.07 15.76
CA ARG A 184 12.37 -22.17 17.00
C ARG A 184 13.08 -20.87 17.39
N ILE A 185 13.19 -19.93 16.47
CA ILE A 185 14.02 -18.74 16.67
C ILE A 185 13.25 -17.61 17.34
N GLY A 186 11.96 -17.73 17.56
CA GLY A 186 11.14 -16.68 18.16
C GLY A 186 11.18 -15.33 17.44
N ARG A 187 11.55 -15.33 16.14
CA ARG A 187 11.84 -14.11 15.38
C ARG A 187 10.67 -13.17 15.28
N LEU A 188 9.46 -13.68 15.29
CA LEU A 188 8.26 -12.87 15.15
C LEU A 188 8.03 -11.99 16.36
N GLY A 189 8.22 -12.51 17.55
CA GLY A 189 8.06 -11.72 18.78
C GLY A 189 9.02 -10.55 18.93
N HIS A 190 10.22 -10.65 18.37
CA HIS A 190 11.24 -9.60 18.52
C HIS A 190 11.14 -8.47 17.49
N ARG A 191 10.62 -8.73 16.33
CA ARG A 191 10.54 -7.74 15.23
C ARG A 191 9.30 -6.86 15.26
N PHE A 192 8.25 -7.38 15.87
CA PHE A 192 6.95 -6.75 15.92
C PHE A 192 6.55 -6.41 17.35
N THR A 193 7.44 -5.75 18.08
CA THR A 193 7.15 -5.27 19.41
C THR A 193 6.63 -3.85 19.35
N PHE A 194 5.50 -3.61 19.99
CA PHE A 194 5.00 -2.30 20.33
C PHE A 194 5.18 -2.13 21.84
N ASP A 195 5.98 -1.16 22.25
CA ASP A 195 6.28 -0.93 23.67
C ASP A 195 6.75 -2.19 24.44
N ASN A 196 7.66 -2.96 23.84
CA ASN A 196 8.16 -4.25 24.31
C ASN A 196 7.13 -5.40 24.32
N GLU A 197 6.01 -5.24 23.66
CA GLU A 197 5.03 -6.30 23.50
C GLU A 197 5.04 -6.89 22.09
N PRO A 198 4.76 -8.19 21.91
CA PRO A 198 4.69 -8.79 20.60
C PRO A 198 3.61 -8.11 19.74
N PHE A 199 3.96 -7.67 18.57
CA PHE A 199 3.01 -7.09 17.62
C PHE A 199 1.96 -8.12 17.16
N TYR A 200 2.40 -9.36 16.93
CA TYR A 200 1.53 -10.51 16.77
C TYR A 200 1.47 -11.27 18.09
N VAL A 201 0.28 -11.37 18.62
CA VAL A 201 0.00 -12.00 19.91
C VAL A 201 0.41 -13.48 19.98
N LEU A 202 0.92 -14.05 18.87
CA LEU A 202 0.78 -15.47 18.69
C LEU A 202 1.96 -16.31 18.36
N ASN A 203 3.07 -15.72 18.23
CA ASN A 203 4.28 -16.48 17.96
C ASN A 203 4.82 -17.23 19.15
N MET A 204 4.08 -17.23 20.21
CA MET A 204 4.50 -17.82 21.44
C MET A 204 3.69 -19.07 21.68
N SER A 205 4.34 -20.11 22.23
CA SER A 205 3.64 -21.19 22.86
C SER A 205 2.65 -20.61 23.87
N GLU A 206 1.60 -21.34 24.22
CA GLU A 206 0.62 -20.86 25.21
C GLU A 206 1.30 -20.46 26.54
N LEU A 207 2.43 -21.08 26.85
CA LEU A 207 3.23 -20.81 28.04
C LEU A 207 3.99 -19.48 27.97
N ASP A 208 4.38 -19.03 26.79
CA ASP A 208 5.18 -17.82 26.59
C ASP A 208 4.33 -16.61 26.24
N ARG A 209 3.01 -16.81 26.06
CA ARG A 209 2.09 -15.72 25.73
C ARG A 209 1.89 -14.80 26.94
N PRO A 210 2.05 -13.47 26.79
CA PRO A 210 1.72 -12.54 27.86
C PRO A 210 0.30 -12.77 28.38
N GLN A 211 0.13 -12.74 29.70
CA GLN A 211 -1.13 -13.11 30.36
C GLN A 211 -2.36 -12.37 29.82
N LYS A 212 -2.20 -11.12 29.41
CA LYS A 212 -3.28 -10.31 28.80
C LYS A 212 -3.79 -10.83 27.45
N TYR A 213 -3.00 -11.66 26.75
CA TYR A 213 -3.36 -12.22 25.44
C TYR A 213 -3.77 -13.69 25.47
N GLN A 214 -3.67 -14.35 26.62
CA GLN A 214 -3.93 -15.79 26.75
C GLN A 214 -5.36 -16.18 26.37
N HIS A 215 -6.29 -15.24 26.43
CA HIS A 215 -7.72 -15.48 26.16
C HIS A 215 -8.24 -14.69 24.94
N MET A 216 -7.36 -14.14 24.11
CA MET A 216 -7.83 -13.45 22.89
C MET A 216 -8.34 -14.45 21.86
N ASP A 217 -9.50 -14.12 21.31
CA ASP A 217 -10.04 -14.82 20.15
C ASP A 217 -9.31 -14.43 18.88
N LEU A 218 -9.22 -15.37 17.94
CA LEU A 218 -8.74 -15.11 16.59
C LEU A 218 -9.87 -14.58 15.72
N PHE A 219 -9.75 -13.35 15.26
CA PHE A 219 -10.74 -12.69 14.40
C PHE A 219 -10.33 -12.66 12.94
N ASN A 220 -11.31 -12.59 12.06
CA ASN A 220 -11.13 -12.41 10.60
C ASN A 220 -10.39 -13.59 9.92
N HIS A 221 -10.33 -14.77 10.56
CA HIS A 221 -9.67 -15.95 10.02
C HIS A 221 -10.70 -16.97 9.51
N GLN A 222 -11.23 -16.68 8.32
CA GLN A 222 -12.28 -17.45 7.65
C GLN A 222 -11.98 -17.60 6.16
N THR A 223 -12.11 -18.81 5.63
CA THR A 223 -11.97 -19.10 4.20
C THR A 223 -13.31 -19.06 3.46
N SER A 224 -13.24 -18.96 2.14
CA SER A 224 -14.41 -19.12 1.27
C SER A 224 -14.66 -20.59 0.98
N GLN A 225 -15.93 -20.97 0.87
CA GLN A 225 -16.34 -22.27 0.35
C GLN A 225 -16.10 -22.29 -1.16
N GLN A 226 -15.14 -23.05 -1.63
CA GLN A 226 -14.83 -23.19 -3.06
C GLN A 226 -15.26 -24.58 -3.54
N ASN A 227 -15.75 -24.64 -4.79
CA ASN A 227 -16.09 -25.91 -5.42
C ASN A 227 -14.82 -26.68 -5.85
N ASP A 228 -14.97 -27.98 -6.14
CA ASP A 228 -13.84 -28.82 -6.47
C ASP A 228 -13.06 -28.40 -7.72
N LYS A 229 -13.73 -27.81 -8.72
CA LYS A 229 -13.05 -27.27 -9.91
C LYS A 229 -12.10 -26.12 -9.56
N VAL A 230 -12.52 -25.24 -8.68
CA VAL A 230 -11.67 -24.12 -8.22
C VAL A 230 -10.52 -24.67 -7.37
N ARG A 231 -10.80 -25.59 -6.45
CA ARG A 231 -9.76 -26.21 -5.61
C ARG A 231 -8.70 -26.93 -6.45
N GLU A 232 -9.12 -27.72 -7.43
CA GLU A 232 -8.19 -28.42 -8.32
C GLU A 232 -7.37 -27.43 -9.18
N ARG A 233 -8.00 -26.36 -9.67
CA ARG A 233 -7.29 -25.27 -10.36
C ARG A 233 -6.19 -24.68 -9.50
N LEU A 234 -6.51 -24.29 -8.27
CA LEU A 234 -5.54 -23.68 -7.35
C LEU A 234 -4.41 -24.64 -7.00
N ARG A 235 -4.69 -25.95 -6.86
CA ARG A 235 -3.68 -26.97 -6.64
C ARG A 235 -2.72 -27.08 -7.81
N ILE A 236 -3.21 -27.07 -9.04
CA ILE A 236 -2.38 -27.11 -10.25
C ILE A 236 -1.51 -25.85 -10.35
N ILE A 237 -2.10 -24.66 -10.13
CA ILE A 237 -1.34 -23.41 -10.14
C ILE A 237 -0.25 -23.44 -9.06
N ALA A 238 -0.56 -23.89 -7.86
CA ALA A 238 0.42 -23.99 -6.78
C ALA A 238 1.57 -24.96 -7.10
N ALA A 239 1.27 -26.06 -7.78
CA ALA A 239 2.28 -27.05 -8.19
C ALA A 239 3.25 -26.50 -9.25
N HIS A 240 2.79 -25.59 -10.11
CA HIS A 240 3.58 -24.95 -11.15
C HIS A 240 4.24 -23.65 -10.69
N GLY A 241 3.72 -22.99 -9.67
CA GLY A 241 4.21 -21.72 -9.12
C GLY A 241 3.40 -20.51 -9.55
N ASP A 242 2.86 -20.49 -10.77
CA ASP A 242 1.97 -19.44 -11.26
C ASP A 242 0.95 -19.97 -12.29
N TYR A 243 0.08 -19.08 -12.77
CA TYR A 243 -0.98 -19.44 -13.73
C TYR A 243 -0.43 -19.72 -15.13
N ASP A 244 0.57 -18.99 -15.59
CA ASP A 244 1.08 -19.11 -16.95
C ASP A 244 1.86 -20.43 -17.12
N ASP A 245 2.65 -20.83 -16.15
CA ASP A 245 3.31 -22.13 -16.10
C ASP A 245 2.30 -23.28 -16.05
N ALA A 246 1.18 -23.10 -15.32
CA ALA A 246 0.12 -24.08 -15.17
C ALA A 246 -0.82 -24.20 -16.38
N LYS A 247 -0.81 -23.24 -17.29
CA LYS A 247 -1.81 -23.04 -18.35
C LYS A 247 -2.06 -24.29 -19.21
N THR A 248 -0.99 -24.99 -19.58
CA THR A 248 -1.09 -26.18 -20.44
C THR A 248 -1.86 -27.31 -19.75
N GLU A 249 -1.61 -27.54 -18.46
CA GLU A 249 -2.32 -28.54 -17.68
C GLU A 249 -3.75 -28.14 -17.39
N LEU A 250 -3.97 -26.87 -17.04
CA LEU A 250 -5.31 -26.32 -16.82
C LEU A 250 -6.19 -26.48 -18.07
N LYS A 251 -5.65 -26.22 -19.25
CA LYS A 251 -6.36 -26.39 -20.53
C LYS A 251 -6.71 -27.85 -20.77
N LYS A 252 -5.78 -28.79 -20.55
CA LYS A 252 -6.02 -30.23 -20.72
C LYS A 252 -7.16 -30.74 -19.82
N LYS A 253 -7.30 -30.15 -18.61
CA LYS A 253 -8.34 -30.53 -17.64
C LYS A 253 -9.63 -29.70 -17.73
N GLY A 254 -9.71 -28.72 -18.65
CA GLY A 254 -10.88 -27.83 -18.77
C GLY A 254 -11.09 -26.95 -17.53
N LEU A 255 -9.98 -26.57 -16.86
CA LEU A 255 -9.95 -25.78 -15.64
C LEU A 255 -9.47 -24.34 -15.86
N GLU A 256 -9.44 -23.86 -17.10
CA GLU A 256 -9.07 -22.48 -17.40
C GLU A 256 -9.98 -21.47 -16.71
N SER A 257 -9.45 -20.28 -16.47
CA SER A 257 -10.17 -19.16 -15.87
C SER A 257 -9.87 -17.87 -16.66
N GLN A 258 -10.85 -16.98 -16.69
CA GLN A 258 -10.62 -15.61 -17.19
C GLN A 258 -9.70 -14.82 -16.26
N LYS A 259 -9.76 -15.09 -14.96
CA LYS A 259 -8.81 -14.57 -13.99
C LYS A 259 -7.47 -15.26 -14.16
N ARG A 260 -6.41 -14.49 -14.34
CA ARG A 260 -5.03 -14.97 -14.53
C ARG A 260 -4.06 -14.49 -13.45
N ASN A 261 -4.45 -13.50 -12.66
CA ASN A 261 -3.61 -12.90 -11.63
C ASN A 261 -3.60 -13.73 -10.35
N TYR A 262 -3.14 -14.98 -10.46
CA TYR A 262 -2.91 -15.84 -9.30
C TYR A 262 -1.43 -15.80 -8.96
N VAL A 263 -1.12 -15.41 -7.73
CA VAL A 263 0.24 -15.43 -7.20
C VAL A 263 0.32 -16.42 -6.06
N VAL A 264 1.13 -17.45 -6.22
CA VAL A 264 1.45 -18.36 -5.10
C VAL A 264 2.46 -17.64 -4.21
N LEU A 265 2.12 -17.44 -2.94
CA LEU A 265 3.03 -16.75 -2.03
C LEU A 265 4.31 -17.56 -1.83
N ASN A 266 5.46 -16.89 -1.95
CA ASN A 266 6.74 -17.47 -1.59
C ASN A 266 6.96 -17.32 -0.07
N PRO A 267 6.97 -18.43 0.71
CA PRO A 267 7.16 -18.35 2.15
C PRO A 267 8.55 -17.81 2.55
N LEU A 268 9.55 -17.96 1.69
CA LEU A 268 10.95 -17.55 1.93
C LEU A 268 11.24 -16.10 1.53
N GLY A 269 10.25 -15.39 0.96
CA GLY A 269 10.37 -13.99 0.53
C GLY A 269 9.33 -13.09 1.20
N GLN A 270 9.26 -11.86 0.74
CA GLN A 270 8.19 -10.92 1.07
C GLN A 270 7.03 -11.12 0.09
N SER A 271 5.79 -10.90 0.55
CA SER A 271 4.64 -10.93 -0.34
C SER A 271 4.69 -9.77 -1.34
N PRO A 272 4.13 -9.92 -2.53
CA PRO A 272 3.80 -8.78 -3.37
C PRO A 272 2.79 -7.86 -2.67
N THR A 273 2.51 -6.71 -3.27
CA THR A 273 1.54 -5.75 -2.73
C THR A 273 0.18 -6.41 -2.51
N VAL A 274 -0.26 -6.43 -1.26
CA VAL A 274 -1.60 -6.90 -0.88
C VAL A 274 -2.65 -6.01 -1.52
N CYS A 275 -3.49 -6.63 -2.36
CA CYS A 275 -4.58 -6.00 -3.07
C CYS A 275 -5.91 -6.14 -2.32
N THR A 276 -6.99 -5.69 -2.94
CA THR A 276 -8.34 -5.69 -2.35
C THR A 276 -9.16 -6.96 -2.66
N MET A 277 -8.55 -7.92 -3.34
CA MET A 277 -9.18 -9.18 -3.74
C MET A 277 -8.50 -10.36 -3.05
N PRO A 278 -9.25 -11.23 -2.36
CA PRO A 278 -8.68 -12.34 -1.60
C PRO A 278 -8.01 -13.41 -2.47
N ASP A 279 -8.50 -13.58 -3.67
CA ASP A 279 -8.12 -14.65 -4.58
C ASP A 279 -6.98 -14.25 -5.54
N ASP A 280 -6.35 -13.09 -5.34
CA ASP A 280 -5.10 -12.74 -6.02
C ASP A 280 -3.92 -13.55 -5.46
N PHE A 281 -3.98 -13.91 -4.18
CA PHE A 281 -2.97 -14.73 -3.54
C PHE A 281 -3.47 -16.13 -3.21
N ILE A 282 -2.62 -17.12 -3.53
CA ILE A 282 -2.77 -18.50 -3.09
C ILE A 282 -1.81 -18.71 -1.91
N HIS A 283 -2.35 -19.20 -0.80
CA HIS A 283 -1.56 -19.58 0.37
C HIS A 283 -0.50 -20.62 -0.01
N TYR A 284 0.73 -20.42 0.42
CA TYR A 284 1.90 -21.23 0.03
C TYR A 284 1.78 -22.73 0.39
N SER A 285 0.88 -23.12 1.30
CA SER A 285 0.74 -24.50 1.76
C SER A 285 -0.69 -25.04 1.74
N ALA A 286 -1.71 -24.22 1.41
CA ALA A 286 -3.10 -24.61 1.61
C ALA A 286 -3.98 -24.53 0.35
N TYR A 287 -3.43 -24.32 -0.85
CA TYR A 287 -4.14 -24.28 -2.13
C TYR A 287 -5.46 -23.49 -2.11
N ARG A 288 -5.50 -22.40 -1.39
CA ARG A 288 -6.68 -21.56 -1.21
C ARG A 288 -6.33 -20.08 -1.19
N PRO A 289 -7.31 -19.19 -1.43
CA PRO A 289 -7.13 -17.77 -1.18
C PRO A 289 -6.81 -17.48 0.29
N MET A 290 -6.17 -16.35 0.52
CA MET A 290 -5.82 -15.87 1.85
C MET A 290 -7.07 -15.48 2.64
N THR A 291 -7.03 -15.62 3.94
CA THR A 291 -8.02 -15.04 4.85
C THR A 291 -7.75 -13.55 5.06
N VAL A 292 -8.72 -12.81 5.59
CA VAL A 292 -8.53 -11.40 5.96
C VAL A 292 -7.40 -11.26 6.99
N ARG A 293 -7.35 -12.14 7.98
CA ARG A 293 -6.30 -12.13 9.02
C ARG A 293 -4.91 -12.38 8.44
N GLU A 294 -4.77 -13.32 7.55
CA GLU A 294 -3.49 -13.59 6.86
C GLU A 294 -3.04 -12.36 6.06
N MET A 295 -3.93 -11.75 5.28
CA MET A 295 -3.61 -10.52 4.55
C MET A 295 -3.31 -9.34 5.48
N ALA A 296 -4.02 -9.23 6.60
CA ALA A 296 -3.76 -8.21 7.61
C ALA A 296 -2.36 -8.36 8.22
N ARG A 297 -1.92 -9.58 8.51
CA ARG A 297 -0.56 -9.84 8.98
C ARG A 297 0.50 -9.51 7.93
N LEU A 298 0.25 -9.80 6.65
CA LEU A 298 1.13 -9.37 5.56
C LEU A 298 1.24 -7.84 5.44
N GLN A 299 0.23 -7.11 5.92
CA GLN A 299 0.24 -5.66 6.06
C GLN A 299 0.78 -5.19 7.42
N SER A 300 1.24 -6.09 8.28
CA SER A 300 1.72 -5.81 9.65
C SER A 300 0.64 -5.31 10.64
N PHE A 301 -0.63 -5.62 10.42
CA PHE A 301 -1.66 -5.37 11.44
C PHE A 301 -1.50 -6.35 12.60
N ASP A 302 -1.63 -5.83 13.81
CA ASP A 302 -1.73 -6.64 15.02
C ASP A 302 -3.02 -7.46 15.03
N ASP A 303 -2.98 -8.65 15.63
CA ASP A 303 -4.15 -9.53 15.69
C ASP A 303 -5.27 -9.00 16.59
N SER A 304 -4.97 -8.07 17.47
CA SER A 304 -5.97 -7.34 18.26
C SER A 304 -6.84 -6.40 17.40
N PHE A 305 -6.36 -6.05 16.19
CA PHE A 305 -7.13 -5.22 15.28
C PHE A 305 -8.19 -6.05 14.55
N VAL A 306 -9.46 -5.78 14.81
CA VAL A 306 -10.59 -6.51 14.22
C VAL A 306 -11.21 -5.70 13.09
N PHE A 307 -11.19 -6.25 11.87
CA PHE A 307 -11.85 -5.65 10.72
C PHE A 307 -13.36 -5.91 10.79
N GLN A 308 -14.13 -4.83 10.79
CA GLN A 308 -15.59 -4.87 10.85
C GLN A 308 -16.25 -4.98 9.47
N GLY A 309 -17.54 -5.29 9.44
CA GLY A 309 -18.32 -5.38 8.21
C GLY A 309 -18.24 -6.73 7.53
N LYS A 310 -18.71 -6.83 6.30
CA LYS A 310 -18.70 -8.09 5.54
C LYS A 310 -17.30 -8.46 5.08
N ARG A 311 -16.96 -9.72 5.18
CA ARG A 311 -15.69 -10.24 4.73
C ARG A 311 -15.47 -9.97 3.24
N GLN A 312 -16.49 -10.24 2.41
CA GLN A 312 -16.46 -10.07 0.95
C GLN A 312 -17.82 -9.61 0.45
N THR A 313 -17.83 -8.68 -0.47
CA THR A 313 -19.01 -8.21 -1.19
C THR A 313 -18.77 -8.37 -2.69
N GLY A 314 -19.78 -8.86 -3.44
CA GLY A 314 -19.71 -9.06 -4.89
C GLY A 314 -20.44 -7.97 -5.67
N GLY A 315 -20.01 -7.72 -6.90
CA GLY A 315 -20.67 -6.84 -7.86
C GLY A 315 -20.91 -5.42 -7.36
N ASN A 316 -22.07 -4.85 -7.70
CA ASN A 316 -22.44 -3.46 -7.36
C ASN A 316 -22.58 -3.18 -5.84
N ASN A 317 -22.70 -4.22 -5.02
CA ASN A 317 -22.78 -4.05 -3.56
C ASN A 317 -21.46 -3.58 -2.96
N ARG A 318 -20.34 -3.75 -3.64
CA ARG A 318 -19.02 -3.31 -3.18
C ARG A 318 -18.91 -1.78 -3.03
N GLN A 319 -19.70 -1.03 -3.78
CA GLN A 319 -19.76 0.43 -3.66
C GLN A 319 -20.56 0.89 -2.44
N LYS A 320 -21.53 0.05 -2.00
CA LYS A 320 -22.41 0.36 -0.86
C LYS A 320 -21.82 -0.09 0.47
N GLU A 321 -21.05 -1.15 0.46
CA GLU A 321 -20.48 -1.77 1.65
C GLU A 321 -19.04 -2.23 1.36
N ILE A 322 -18.08 -1.55 1.96
CA ILE A 322 -16.65 -1.82 1.78
C ILE A 322 -16.29 -3.14 2.47
N PRO A 323 -15.83 -4.16 1.75
CA PRO A 323 -15.47 -5.45 2.35
C PRO A 323 -14.17 -5.37 3.15
N GLN A 324 -14.02 -6.24 4.14
CA GLN A 324 -12.82 -6.34 4.98
C GLN A 324 -11.52 -6.46 4.16
N TYR A 325 -11.52 -7.22 3.07
CA TYR A 325 -10.37 -7.31 2.16
C TYR A 325 -9.96 -5.96 1.57
N THR A 326 -10.93 -5.10 1.25
CA THR A 326 -10.64 -3.77 0.74
C THR A 326 -10.05 -2.87 1.83
N LEU A 327 -10.54 -2.98 3.06
CA LEU A 327 -9.99 -2.24 4.20
C LEU A 327 -8.53 -2.60 4.42
N VAL A 328 -8.18 -3.89 4.39
CA VAL A 328 -6.79 -4.36 4.50
C VAL A 328 -5.96 -3.85 3.32
N GLY A 329 -6.41 -4.06 2.07
CA GLY A 329 -5.61 -3.74 0.89
C GLY A 329 -5.32 -2.25 0.72
N ASN A 330 -6.24 -1.38 1.14
CA ASN A 330 -6.07 0.08 1.04
C ASN A 330 -5.29 0.69 2.21
N ALA A 331 -5.05 -0.05 3.26
CA ALA A 331 -4.38 0.47 4.44
C ALA A 331 -2.91 0.80 4.18
N VAL A 332 -2.40 1.76 4.95
CA VAL A 332 -0.97 1.97 5.13
C VAL A 332 -0.48 0.93 6.15
N PRO A 333 0.60 0.19 5.86
CA PRO A 333 1.12 -0.79 6.80
C PRO A 333 1.49 -0.14 8.15
N PRO A 334 0.98 -0.63 9.28
CA PRO A 334 1.20 -0.01 10.59
C PRO A 334 2.66 0.19 10.97
N LEU A 335 3.55 -0.76 10.67
CA LEU A 335 4.98 -0.61 10.97
C LEU A 335 5.64 0.49 10.14
N MET A 336 5.26 0.65 8.87
CA MET A 336 5.75 1.75 8.04
C MET A 336 5.20 3.10 8.55
N ALA A 337 3.90 3.16 8.88
CA ALA A 337 3.28 4.35 9.47
C ALA A 337 3.97 4.74 10.79
N ARG A 338 4.35 3.76 11.63
CA ARG A 338 5.10 3.98 12.87
C ARG A 338 6.48 4.58 12.61
N ALA A 339 7.19 4.12 11.59
CA ALA A 339 8.50 4.66 11.22
C ALA A 339 8.39 6.13 10.79
N ILE A 340 7.39 6.46 9.97
CA ILE A 340 7.08 7.83 9.56
C ILE A 340 6.77 8.67 10.81
N ALA A 341 5.86 8.22 11.67
CA ALA A 341 5.48 8.93 12.89
C ALA A 341 6.66 9.17 13.83
N ASN A 342 7.53 8.18 14.02
CA ASN A 342 8.74 8.31 14.86
C ASN A 342 9.72 9.33 14.27
N THR A 343 9.83 9.42 12.95
CA THR A 343 10.64 10.45 12.29
C THR A 343 10.04 11.83 12.51
N LEU A 344 8.74 12.00 12.33
CA LEU A 344 8.03 13.25 12.59
C LEU A 344 8.21 13.70 14.04
N LEU A 345 8.01 12.80 15.02
CA LEU A 345 8.13 13.11 16.45
C LEU A 345 9.52 13.64 16.84
N LYS A 346 10.58 13.21 16.18
CA LYS A 346 11.94 13.71 16.43
C LYS A 346 12.14 15.13 15.92
N HIS A 347 11.35 15.59 14.97
CA HIS A 347 11.45 16.92 14.34
C HIS A 347 10.47 17.94 14.93
N ILE A 348 9.46 17.49 15.65
CA ILE A 348 8.54 18.40 16.37
C ILE A 348 9.22 18.84 17.66
N LYS A 349 9.47 20.14 17.77
CA LYS A 349 10.01 20.81 18.96
C LYS A 349 8.88 21.26 19.87
#